data_0f338d0d91607112c391210960877e59
#
_entry.id   0f338d0d91607112c391210960877e59
#
_cell.length_a   1.000
_cell.length_b   1.000
_cell.length_c   1.000
_cell.angle_alpha   90.00
_cell.angle_beta   90.00
_cell.angle_gamma   90.00
#
_symmetry.space_group_name_H-M   'P 1'
#
loop_
_entity.id
_entity.type
_entity.pdbx_description
1 polymer ?
#
loop_
_entity_poly.entity_id
_entity_poly.type
_entity_poly.pdbx_seq_one_letter_code
_entity_poly.pdbx_strand_id
1 'polypeptide(L)'
;MHRPIQFVSLCLVVALLGCAPPPAAEQEVQEDASEPPAAFEATSLFGEPLYPRELSAERKAELEANLAEAQANHDADPENAENIVWLGRRLGYLGRYQDAIEVLSKGVELHPESFKLYRHRGHRYISVRDFDRAVSDLAKAAELIEGVADAVEEDGAPNAQGIPRSTSHSNIWYHLALAHYLNGDFEKAASAWETCMEFSRVNDDMLVATADWQYMTYRRLGRDDDAAKVLEDIKQDMDVIENFAYHKRLLMYKGLVDPEELLDPGADDLDLATQGYGVANFFFVNGEEDKAREILDKVLEGTYWSAFGYIAAEADVKRMEAEGASN
;
A
#
# COMPACT_ATOMS: atom_id res chain seq x y z
N MET A 1 95.11 23.65 11.45
CA MET A 1 95.95 24.12 10.28
C MET A 1 94.99 24.69 9.28
N HIS A 2 94.84 25.89 9.22
CA HIS A 2 95.15 26.94 8.23
C HIS A 2 94.71 26.66 6.79
N ARG A 3 93.74 27.40 6.37
CA ARG A 3 93.59 28.37 5.23
C ARG A 3 93.18 27.80 3.85
N PRO A 4 92.72 28.70 2.92
CA PRO A 4 92.02 29.99 3.04
C PRO A 4 90.83 30.14 2.04
N ILE A 5 90.12 31.25 2.26
CA ILE A 5 89.13 31.91 1.45
C ILE A 5 89.60 32.30 0.02
N GLN A 6 88.76 32.15 -0.99
CA GLN A 6 88.79 33.00 -2.18
C GLN A 6 87.35 33.51 -2.52
N PHE A 7 87.25 34.84 -2.52
CA PHE A 7 86.17 35.58 -3.13
C PHE A 7 86.34 35.63 -4.67
N VAL A 8 85.20 35.38 -5.32
CA VAL A 8 85.03 35.84 -6.71
C VAL A 8 83.70 36.49 -6.87
N SER A 9 83.79 37.80 -7.16
CA SER A 9 82.65 38.66 -7.52
C SER A 9 82.22 38.36 -8.95
N LEU A 10 80.90 38.21 -9.18
CA LEU A 10 80.43 38.24 -10.56
C LEU A 10 79.02 38.87 -10.61
N CYS A 11 78.89 39.68 -11.60
CA CYS A 11 77.90 40.65 -11.95
C CYS A 11 76.41 40.14 -11.97
N LEU A 12 75.62 41.05 -11.50
CA LEU A 12 74.09 41.05 -11.61
C LEU A 12 73.72 41.26 -13.09
N VAL A 13 72.98 40.29 -13.66
CA VAL A 13 72.17 40.50 -14.87
C VAL A 13 70.74 40.31 -14.45
N VAL A 14 70.00 41.39 -14.41
CA VAL A 14 68.54 41.39 -14.15
C VAL A 14 67.82 41.04 -15.45
N ALA A 15 67.33 39.82 -15.58
CA ALA A 15 66.40 39.45 -16.62
C ALA A 15 64.98 39.60 -16.06
N LEU A 16 64.21 40.54 -16.56
CA LEU A 16 62.80 40.71 -16.34
C LEU A 16 62.06 39.57 -17.09
N LEU A 17 61.74 38.50 -16.37
CA LEU A 17 60.79 37.49 -16.86
C LEU A 17 59.39 37.86 -16.35
N GLY A 18 58.52 38.20 -17.32
CA GLY A 18 57.10 38.46 -17.01
C GLY A 18 56.43 37.23 -16.43
N CYS A 19 55.80 37.41 -15.24
CA CYS A 19 54.88 36.42 -14.67
C CYS A 19 53.63 36.35 -15.53
N ALA A 20 53.44 35.28 -16.28
CA ALA A 20 52.11 34.88 -16.74
C ALA A 20 51.32 34.31 -15.55
N PRO A 21 50.03 34.64 -15.39
CA PRO A 21 49.21 34.00 -14.37
C PRO A 21 49.06 32.50 -14.67
N PRO A 22 48.96 31.64 -13.65
CA PRO A 22 48.69 30.22 -13.84
C PRO A 22 47.34 30.05 -14.55
N PRO A 23 47.17 28.99 -15.39
CA PRO A 23 45.88 28.70 -15.99
C PRO A 23 44.87 28.46 -14.87
N ALA A 24 43.67 29.06 -15.01
CA ALA A 24 42.55 28.78 -14.14
C ALA A 24 42.30 27.27 -14.11
N ALA A 25 42.30 26.68 -12.93
CA ALA A 25 41.87 25.30 -12.74
C ALA A 25 40.40 25.23 -13.29
N GLU A 26 40.21 24.48 -14.34
CA GLU A 26 38.89 24.04 -14.76
C GLU A 26 38.34 23.25 -13.58
N GLN A 27 37.37 23.85 -12.85
CA GLN A 27 36.50 23.12 -11.96
C GLN A 27 35.71 22.16 -12.84
N GLU A 28 36.07 20.88 -12.81
CA GLU A 28 35.13 19.82 -13.21
C GLU A 28 33.87 20.03 -12.40
N VAL A 29 32.82 20.52 -13.03
CA VAL A 29 31.48 20.45 -12.51
C VAL A 29 31.19 18.95 -12.43
N GLN A 30 31.32 18.37 -11.23
CA GLN A 30 30.69 17.08 -10.95
C GLN A 30 29.21 17.28 -11.28
N GLU A 31 28.76 16.79 -12.41
CA GLU A 31 27.36 16.50 -12.63
C GLU A 31 26.94 15.57 -11.50
N ASP A 32 26.17 16.14 -10.59
CA ASP A 32 25.42 15.39 -9.60
C ASP A 32 24.58 14.39 -10.41
N ALA A 33 24.99 13.13 -10.41
CA ALA A 33 24.24 12.06 -11.05
C ALA A 33 22.97 11.87 -10.21
N SER A 34 22.01 12.78 -10.39
CA SER A 34 20.67 12.60 -9.86
C SER A 34 20.18 11.23 -10.32
N GLU A 35 19.80 10.39 -9.37
CA GLU A 35 19.13 9.12 -9.69
C GLU A 35 18.05 9.40 -10.73
N PRO A 36 17.90 8.54 -11.76
CA PRO A 36 16.83 8.72 -12.73
C PRO A 36 15.50 8.83 -11.98
N PRO A 37 14.58 9.70 -12.42
CA PRO A 37 13.31 9.86 -11.77
C PRO A 37 12.65 8.48 -11.61
N ALA A 38 12.13 8.20 -10.42
CA ALA A 38 11.48 6.92 -10.14
C ALA A 38 10.42 6.63 -11.21
N ALA A 39 10.38 5.41 -11.70
CA ALA A 39 9.32 5.00 -12.62
C ALA A 39 7.98 5.04 -11.86
N PHE A 40 6.89 5.46 -12.52
CA PHE A 40 5.56 5.37 -11.92
C PHE A 40 5.13 3.90 -11.81
N GLU A 41 4.43 3.57 -10.74
CA GLU A 41 4.04 2.20 -10.42
C GLU A 41 2.59 1.88 -10.81
N ALA A 42 1.75 2.91 -10.87
CA ALA A 42 0.35 2.78 -11.25
C ALA A 42 -0.15 4.07 -11.90
N THR A 43 -1.33 3.98 -12.51
CA THR A 43 -2.10 5.14 -12.96
C THR A 43 -3.35 5.24 -12.10
N SER A 44 -3.63 6.43 -11.55
CA SER A 44 -4.86 6.66 -10.79
C SER A 44 -6.09 6.50 -11.68
N LEU A 45 -7.28 6.38 -11.09
CA LEU A 45 -8.54 6.32 -11.85
C LEU A 45 -8.85 7.65 -12.57
N PHE A 46 -8.11 8.72 -12.27
CA PHE A 46 -8.17 10.01 -12.97
C PHE A 46 -7.14 10.15 -14.09
N GLY A 47 -6.28 9.15 -14.30
CA GLY A 47 -5.26 9.14 -15.36
C GLY A 47 -3.91 9.71 -14.93
N GLU A 48 -3.71 10.03 -13.65
CA GLU A 48 -2.46 10.59 -13.14
C GLU A 48 -1.46 9.48 -12.77
N PRO A 49 -0.14 9.69 -13.03
CA PRO A 49 0.87 8.71 -12.65
C PRO A 49 1.08 8.69 -11.13
N LEU A 50 1.17 7.49 -10.56
CA LEU A 50 1.40 7.25 -9.15
C LEU A 50 2.80 6.68 -8.93
N TYR A 51 3.59 7.38 -8.13
CA TYR A 51 4.99 7.05 -7.85
C TYR A 51 5.11 6.34 -6.50
N PRO A 52 6.18 5.52 -6.29
CA PRO A 52 6.46 4.97 -4.98
C PRO A 52 6.52 6.07 -3.92
N ARG A 53 5.89 5.79 -2.78
CA ARG A 53 5.86 6.75 -1.66
C ARG A 53 7.25 6.88 -1.05
N GLU A 54 7.62 8.09 -0.63
CA GLU A 54 8.83 8.30 0.15
C GLU A 54 8.73 7.60 1.52
N LEU A 55 9.78 6.87 1.86
CA LEU A 55 9.91 6.16 3.14
C LEU A 55 11.00 6.86 3.97
N SER A 56 10.90 6.78 5.30
CA SER A 56 12.03 7.17 6.13
C SER A 56 13.25 6.32 5.81
N ALA A 57 14.46 6.87 5.95
CA ALA A 57 15.71 6.15 5.66
C ALA A 57 15.81 4.84 6.44
N GLU A 58 15.36 4.84 7.71
CA GLU A 58 15.33 3.65 8.55
C GLU A 58 14.38 2.59 8.02
N ARG A 59 13.14 2.98 7.69
CA ARG A 59 12.14 2.05 7.14
C ARG A 59 12.55 1.50 5.78
N LYS A 60 13.11 2.35 4.92
CA LYS A 60 13.64 1.93 3.61
C LYS A 60 14.74 0.89 3.78
N ALA A 61 15.74 1.15 4.65
CA ALA A 61 16.83 0.22 4.90
C ALA A 61 16.36 -1.13 5.43
N GLU A 62 15.37 -1.14 6.35
CA GLU A 62 14.75 -2.38 6.84
C GLU A 62 14.09 -3.18 5.72
N LEU A 63 13.28 -2.52 4.90
CA LEU A 63 12.55 -3.18 3.80
C LEU A 63 13.50 -3.67 2.70
N GLU A 64 14.58 -2.93 2.41
CA GLU A 64 15.63 -3.33 1.46
C GLU A 64 16.42 -4.54 1.98
N ALA A 65 16.72 -4.62 3.28
CA ALA A 65 17.36 -5.78 3.87
C ALA A 65 16.46 -7.04 3.75
N ASN A 66 15.17 -6.91 4.05
CA ASN A 66 14.20 -7.98 3.89
C ASN A 66 14.03 -8.41 2.42
N LEU A 67 14.09 -7.46 1.48
CA LEU A 67 14.07 -7.78 0.05
C LEU A 67 15.34 -8.54 -0.36
N ALA A 68 16.52 -8.11 0.10
CA ALA A 68 17.78 -8.79 -0.20
C ALA A 68 17.79 -10.25 0.28
N GLU A 69 17.24 -10.53 1.46
CA GLU A 69 17.07 -11.90 1.96
C GLU A 69 16.12 -12.71 1.07
N ALA A 70 14.94 -12.17 0.73
CA ALA A 70 13.99 -12.86 -0.15
C ALA A 70 14.58 -13.10 -1.55
N GLN A 71 15.35 -12.16 -2.09
CA GLN A 71 16.05 -12.31 -3.36
C GLN A 71 17.09 -13.44 -3.29
N ALA A 72 17.90 -13.49 -2.23
CA ALA A 72 18.89 -14.55 -2.05
C ALA A 72 18.25 -15.96 -1.96
N ASN A 73 17.11 -16.07 -1.27
CA ASN A 73 16.35 -17.32 -1.18
C ASN A 73 15.79 -17.72 -2.56
N HIS A 74 15.26 -16.76 -3.32
CA HIS A 74 14.78 -17.00 -4.67
C HIS A 74 15.91 -17.38 -5.63
N ASP A 75 17.08 -16.72 -5.56
CA ASP A 75 18.25 -17.04 -6.39
C ASP A 75 18.79 -18.44 -6.11
N ALA A 76 18.68 -18.91 -4.86
CA ALA A 76 19.09 -20.27 -4.48
C ALA A 76 18.13 -21.36 -4.99
N ASP A 77 16.82 -21.06 -5.08
CA ASP A 77 15.80 -21.97 -5.59
C ASP A 77 14.67 -21.16 -6.28
N PRO A 78 14.88 -20.78 -7.55
CA PRO A 78 14.01 -19.87 -8.28
C PRO A 78 12.66 -20.48 -8.69
N GLU A 79 12.51 -21.81 -8.62
CA GLU A 79 11.25 -22.50 -8.91
C GLU A 79 10.43 -22.75 -7.64
N ASN A 80 10.93 -22.42 -6.46
CA ASN A 80 10.19 -22.60 -5.22
C ASN A 80 9.06 -21.57 -5.09
N ALA A 81 7.81 -22.06 -5.04
CA ALA A 81 6.63 -21.20 -4.98
C ALA A 81 6.64 -20.24 -3.77
N GLU A 82 7.13 -20.70 -2.60
CA GLU A 82 7.17 -19.87 -1.39
C GLU A 82 8.21 -18.76 -1.52
N ASN A 83 9.39 -19.03 -2.10
CA ASN A 83 10.42 -18.02 -2.39
C ASN A 83 9.88 -16.95 -3.36
N ILE A 84 9.14 -17.36 -4.38
CA ILE A 84 8.51 -16.44 -5.34
C ILE A 84 7.46 -15.55 -4.62
N VAL A 85 6.63 -16.15 -3.77
CA VAL A 85 5.63 -15.40 -2.96
C VAL A 85 6.32 -14.35 -2.10
N TRP A 86 7.37 -14.74 -1.35
CA TRP A 86 8.07 -13.81 -0.47
C TRP A 86 8.79 -12.70 -1.24
N LEU A 87 9.42 -13.01 -2.36
CA LEU A 87 10.04 -11.98 -3.21
C LEU A 87 9.00 -10.98 -3.69
N GLY A 88 7.86 -11.44 -4.22
CA GLY A 88 6.76 -10.57 -4.64
C GLY A 88 6.18 -9.72 -3.50
N ARG A 89 6.06 -10.29 -2.29
CA ARG A 89 5.61 -9.54 -1.10
C ARG A 89 6.59 -8.42 -0.72
N ARG A 90 7.90 -8.72 -0.67
CA ARG A 90 8.95 -7.76 -0.30
C ARG A 90 9.06 -6.61 -1.32
N LEU A 91 8.95 -6.91 -2.60
CA LEU A 91 8.84 -5.88 -3.64
C LEU A 91 7.62 -4.98 -3.42
N GLY A 92 6.45 -5.55 -3.12
CA GLY A 92 5.24 -4.79 -2.84
C GLY A 92 5.34 -3.87 -1.62
N TYR A 93 6.05 -4.26 -0.56
CA TYR A 93 6.25 -3.40 0.62
C TYR A 93 7.15 -2.18 0.34
N LEU A 94 8.01 -2.28 -0.66
CA LEU A 94 8.82 -1.16 -1.17
C LEU A 94 8.06 -0.28 -2.18
N GLY A 95 6.80 -0.60 -2.49
CA GLY A 95 6.02 0.11 -3.52
C GLY A 95 6.38 -0.28 -4.95
N ARG A 96 7.20 -1.31 -5.17
CA ARG A 96 7.61 -1.84 -6.48
C ARG A 96 6.55 -2.83 -6.98
N TYR A 97 5.36 -2.31 -7.27
CA TYR A 97 4.20 -3.17 -7.57
C TYR A 97 4.31 -3.85 -8.93
N GLN A 98 4.89 -3.19 -9.94
CA GLN A 98 5.09 -3.76 -11.27
C GLN A 98 6.08 -4.94 -11.23
N ASP A 99 7.19 -4.78 -10.53
CA ASP A 99 8.16 -5.87 -10.32
C ASP A 99 7.53 -7.04 -9.54
N ALA A 100 6.73 -6.74 -8.52
CA ALA A 100 6.01 -7.77 -7.77
C ALA A 100 5.03 -8.56 -8.65
N ILE A 101 4.27 -7.87 -9.52
CA ILE A 101 3.36 -8.52 -10.49
C ILE A 101 4.14 -9.39 -11.47
N GLU A 102 5.29 -8.93 -11.97
CA GLU A 102 6.12 -9.71 -12.89
C GLU A 102 6.62 -11.01 -12.24
N VAL A 103 7.20 -10.91 -11.05
CA VAL A 103 7.70 -12.07 -10.28
C VAL A 103 6.58 -13.06 -9.99
N LEU A 104 5.45 -12.58 -9.46
CA LEU A 104 4.30 -13.43 -9.15
C LEU A 104 3.67 -14.04 -10.41
N SER A 105 3.72 -13.37 -11.56
CA SER A 105 3.21 -13.90 -12.82
C SER A 105 4.04 -15.09 -13.30
N LYS A 106 5.38 -15.01 -13.22
CA LYS A 106 6.26 -16.14 -13.48
C LYS A 106 5.96 -17.31 -12.52
N GLY A 107 5.69 -16.98 -11.25
CA GLY A 107 5.30 -17.97 -10.26
C GLY A 107 4.00 -18.69 -10.62
N VAL A 108 2.97 -17.96 -11.07
CA VAL A 108 1.69 -18.55 -11.51
C VAL A 108 1.87 -19.46 -12.73
N GLU A 109 2.77 -19.11 -13.66
CA GLU A 109 3.09 -19.97 -14.81
C GLU A 109 3.74 -21.30 -14.39
N LEU A 110 4.63 -21.26 -13.39
CA LEU A 110 5.31 -22.43 -12.84
C LEU A 110 4.39 -23.29 -11.93
N HIS A 111 3.51 -22.62 -11.17
CA HIS A 111 2.67 -23.25 -10.14
C HIS A 111 1.19 -22.81 -10.29
N PRO A 112 0.49 -23.25 -11.35
CA PRO A 112 -0.88 -22.80 -11.64
C PRO A 112 -1.91 -23.26 -10.59
N GLU A 113 -1.54 -24.15 -9.67
CA GLU A 113 -2.38 -24.63 -8.56
C GLU A 113 -2.07 -23.92 -7.22
N SER A 114 -1.18 -22.92 -7.20
CA SER A 114 -0.82 -22.22 -5.97
C SER A 114 -1.77 -21.06 -5.69
N PHE A 115 -2.74 -21.24 -4.80
CA PHE A 115 -3.63 -20.15 -4.37
C PHE A 115 -2.88 -18.94 -3.81
N LYS A 116 -1.72 -19.15 -3.16
CA LYS A 116 -0.90 -18.07 -2.60
C LYS A 116 -0.41 -17.10 -3.67
N LEU A 117 0.08 -17.62 -4.80
CA LEU A 117 0.59 -16.80 -5.90
C LEU A 117 -0.52 -15.94 -6.51
N TYR A 118 -1.70 -16.52 -6.78
CA TYR A 118 -2.86 -15.76 -7.26
C TYR A 118 -3.32 -14.72 -6.22
N ARG A 119 -3.41 -15.10 -4.93
CA ARG A 119 -3.81 -14.18 -3.86
C ARG A 119 -2.88 -12.95 -3.78
N HIS A 120 -1.57 -13.17 -3.80
CA HIS A 120 -0.63 -12.07 -3.69
C HIS A 120 -0.57 -11.23 -4.97
N ARG A 121 -0.68 -11.82 -6.16
CA ARG A 121 -0.75 -11.07 -7.42
C ARG A 121 -2.05 -10.27 -7.53
N GLY A 122 -3.17 -10.86 -7.17
CA GLY A 122 -4.48 -10.19 -7.11
C GLY A 122 -4.47 -8.97 -6.20
N HIS A 123 -3.83 -9.06 -5.03
CA HIS A 123 -3.63 -7.91 -4.16
C HIS A 123 -2.81 -6.81 -4.86
N ARG A 124 -1.74 -7.14 -5.61
CA ARG A 124 -0.97 -6.12 -6.35
C ARG A 124 -1.79 -5.50 -7.47
N TYR A 125 -2.65 -6.26 -8.13
CA TYR A 125 -3.59 -5.70 -9.12
C TYR A 125 -4.55 -4.68 -8.49
N ILE A 126 -5.02 -4.88 -7.25
CA ILE A 126 -5.76 -3.85 -6.51
C ILE A 126 -4.89 -2.59 -6.37
N SER A 127 -3.64 -2.73 -5.94
CA SER A 127 -2.72 -1.60 -5.72
C SER A 127 -2.53 -0.75 -6.99
N VAL A 128 -2.50 -1.38 -8.17
CA VAL A 128 -2.31 -0.69 -9.46
C VAL A 128 -3.63 -0.36 -10.20
N ARG A 129 -4.79 -0.49 -9.55
CA ARG A 129 -6.14 -0.22 -10.09
C ARG A 129 -6.60 -1.14 -11.21
N ASP A 130 -5.99 -2.30 -11.37
CA ASP A 130 -6.45 -3.33 -12.32
C ASP A 130 -7.44 -4.28 -11.63
N PHE A 131 -8.64 -3.75 -11.36
CA PHE A 131 -9.64 -4.47 -10.56
C PHE A 131 -10.15 -5.74 -11.27
N ASP A 132 -10.22 -5.75 -12.59
CA ASP A 132 -10.66 -6.92 -13.34
C ASP A 132 -9.69 -8.10 -13.18
N ARG A 133 -8.37 -7.84 -13.30
CA ARG A 133 -7.35 -8.86 -13.04
C ARG A 133 -7.29 -9.24 -11.56
N ALA A 134 -7.49 -8.29 -10.66
CA ALA A 134 -7.57 -8.57 -9.23
C ALA A 134 -8.70 -9.56 -8.92
N VAL A 135 -9.92 -9.29 -9.43
CA VAL A 135 -11.07 -10.20 -9.28
C VAL A 135 -10.78 -11.57 -9.88
N SER A 136 -10.21 -11.62 -11.09
CA SER A 136 -9.88 -12.90 -11.75
C SER A 136 -8.91 -13.76 -10.92
N ASP A 137 -7.83 -13.17 -10.44
CA ASP A 137 -6.82 -13.88 -9.65
C ASP A 137 -7.36 -14.30 -8.28
N LEU A 138 -8.08 -13.42 -7.60
CA LEU A 138 -8.61 -13.70 -6.26
C LEU A 138 -9.75 -14.73 -6.30
N ALA A 139 -10.58 -14.72 -7.34
CA ALA A 139 -11.56 -15.76 -7.57
C ALA A 139 -10.89 -17.12 -7.86
N LYS A 140 -9.79 -17.12 -8.63
CA LYS A 140 -8.99 -18.34 -8.84
C LYS A 140 -8.34 -18.83 -7.54
N ALA A 141 -7.84 -17.93 -6.71
CA ALA A 141 -7.32 -18.30 -5.37
C ALA A 141 -8.41 -18.91 -4.49
N ALA A 142 -9.63 -18.34 -4.51
CA ALA A 142 -10.79 -18.86 -3.77
C ALA A 142 -11.21 -20.26 -4.25
N GLU A 143 -11.18 -20.52 -5.56
CA GLU A 143 -11.39 -21.86 -6.11
C GLU A 143 -10.33 -22.85 -5.64
N LEU A 144 -9.05 -22.48 -5.72
CA LEU A 144 -7.93 -23.35 -5.40
C LEU A 144 -7.79 -23.67 -3.91
N ILE A 145 -8.30 -22.79 -3.03
CA ILE A 145 -8.24 -23.03 -1.58
C ILE A 145 -9.43 -23.85 -1.07
N GLU A 146 -10.42 -24.13 -1.91
CA GLU A 146 -11.58 -24.95 -1.53
C GLU A 146 -11.14 -26.33 -1.01
N GLY A 147 -11.61 -26.69 0.18
CA GLY A 147 -11.26 -27.94 0.84
C GLY A 147 -9.87 -28.00 1.48
N VAL A 148 -9.07 -26.93 1.37
CA VAL A 148 -7.81 -26.79 2.11
C VAL A 148 -8.14 -26.32 3.54
N ALA A 149 -7.46 -26.89 4.53
CA ALA A 149 -7.61 -26.45 5.92
C ALA A 149 -7.12 -25.00 6.06
N ASP A 150 -7.91 -24.17 6.76
CA ASP A 150 -7.49 -22.79 7.01
C ASP A 150 -6.27 -22.75 7.93
N ALA A 151 -5.35 -21.83 7.64
CA ALA A 151 -4.12 -21.67 8.38
C ALA A 151 -3.78 -20.19 8.53
N VAL A 152 -3.18 -19.84 9.67
CA VAL A 152 -2.65 -18.50 9.91
C VAL A 152 -1.63 -18.16 8.82
N GLU A 153 -1.77 -16.99 8.19
CA GLU A 153 -0.82 -16.50 7.22
C GLU A 153 0.30 -15.73 7.94
N GLU A 154 1.54 -16.03 7.62
CA GLU A 154 2.69 -15.34 8.20
C GLU A 154 2.71 -13.87 7.76
N ASP A 155 2.84 -12.96 8.73
CA ASP A 155 2.87 -11.53 8.45
C ASP A 155 4.20 -11.11 7.82
N GLY A 156 4.10 -10.40 6.70
CA GLY A 156 5.26 -9.78 6.08
C GLY A 156 5.59 -8.40 6.64
N ALA A 157 4.65 -7.80 7.34
CA ALA A 157 4.77 -6.53 8.08
C ALA A 157 4.06 -6.70 9.43
N PRO A 158 4.70 -7.36 10.42
CA PRO A 158 4.08 -7.72 11.68
C PRO A 158 3.57 -6.48 12.44
N ASN A 159 2.45 -6.65 13.17
CA ASN A 159 1.98 -5.65 14.12
C ASN A 159 2.95 -5.50 15.31
N ALA A 160 2.72 -4.51 16.16
CA ALA A 160 3.61 -4.19 17.29
C ALA A 160 3.80 -5.36 18.29
N GLN A 161 2.89 -6.33 18.31
CA GLN A 161 2.96 -7.49 19.18
C GLN A 161 3.59 -8.72 18.49
N GLY A 162 3.80 -8.66 17.17
CA GLY A 162 4.31 -9.80 16.37
C GLY A 162 3.34 -10.98 16.32
N ILE A 163 2.05 -10.77 16.51
CA ILE A 163 1.03 -11.81 16.53
C ILE A 163 0.22 -11.77 15.23
N PRO A 164 0.41 -12.71 14.28
CA PRO A 164 -0.39 -12.75 13.05
C PRO A 164 -1.87 -12.97 13.36
N ARG A 165 -2.74 -12.20 12.73
CA ARG A 165 -4.19 -12.25 12.96
C ARG A 165 -4.96 -12.87 11.81
N SER A 166 -4.46 -12.71 10.58
CA SER A 166 -5.17 -13.17 9.38
C SER A 166 -4.85 -14.62 9.02
N THR A 167 -5.78 -15.24 8.30
CA THR A 167 -5.62 -16.59 7.77
C THR A 167 -5.62 -16.56 6.24
N SER A 168 -5.22 -17.67 5.61
CA SER A 168 -5.20 -17.78 4.16
C SER A 168 -6.60 -17.58 3.55
N HIS A 169 -7.64 -18.18 4.16
CA HIS A 169 -9.01 -18.01 3.67
C HIS A 169 -9.52 -16.60 3.87
N SER A 170 -9.35 -16.04 5.08
CA SER A 170 -9.78 -14.67 5.36
C SER A 170 -9.12 -13.66 4.42
N ASN A 171 -7.82 -13.82 4.13
CA ASN A 171 -7.10 -12.94 3.21
C ASN A 171 -7.59 -13.03 1.76
N ILE A 172 -7.88 -14.24 1.27
CA ILE A 172 -8.38 -14.42 -0.10
C ILE A 172 -9.76 -13.77 -0.24
N TRP A 173 -10.70 -14.12 0.64
CA TRP A 173 -12.07 -13.62 0.57
C TRP A 173 -12.16 -12.12 0.85
N TYR A 174 -11.34 -11.60 1.77
CA TYR A 174 -11.25 -10.17 2.04
C TYR A 174 -10.85 -9.38 0.80
N HIS A 175 -9.76 -9.80 0.13
CA HIS A 175 -9.28 -9.08 -1.05
C HIS A 175 -10.21 -9.26 -2.26
N LEU A 176 -10.87 -10.42 -2.41
CA LEU A 176 -11.86 -10.63 -3.46
C LEU A 176 -13.08 -9.72 -3.27
N ALA A 177 -13.60 -9.65 -2.05
CA ALA A 177 -14.71 -8.78 -1.71
C ALA A 177 -14.34 -7.30 -1.92
N LEU A 178 -13.14 -6.90 -1.49
CA LEU A 178 -12.62 -5.56 -1.71
C LEU A 178 -12.48 -5.24 -3.20
N ALA A 179 -11.92 -6.15 -4.02
CA ALA A 179 -11.79 -5.94 -5.45
C ALA A 179 -13.16 -5.73 -6.13
N HIS A 180 -14.17 -6.51 -5.75
CA HIS A 180 -15.54 -6.30 -6.21
C HIS A 180 -16.12 -4.95 -5.76
N TYR A 181 -15.90 -4.57 -4.50
CA TYR A 181 -16.35 -3.26 -3.97
C TYR A 181 -15.74 -2.10 -4.75
N LEU A 182 -14.43 -2.14 -4.98
CA LEU A 182 -13.70 -1.11 -5.72
C LEU A 182 -14.17 -1.02 -7.18
N ASN A 183 -14.50 -2.15 -7.78
CA ASN A 183 -15.05 -2.23 -9.14
C ASN A 183 -16.53 -1.78 -9.22
N GLY A 184 -17.20 -1.55 -8.08
CA GLY A 184 -18.62 -1.18 -8.03
C GLY A 184 -19.59 -2.37 -8.08
N ASP A 185 -19.09 -3.61 -8.07
CA ASP A 185 -19.89 -4.84 -8.05
C ASP A 185 -20.35 -5.17 -6.63
N PHE A 186 -21.13 -4.26 -6.00
CA PHE A 186 -21.48 -4.35 -4.57
C PHE A 186 -22.22 -5.62 -4.19
N GLU A 187 -23.05 -6.21 -5.06
CA GLU A 187 -23.74 -7.49 -4.79
C GLU A 187 -22.74 -8.65 -4.70
N LYS A 188 -21.73 -8.69 -5.58
CA LYS A 188 -20.67 -9.70 -5.51
C LYS A 188 -19.75 -9.46 -4.31
N ALA A 189 -19.49 -8.18 -4.00
CA ALA A 189 -18.75 -7.83 -2.80
C ALA A 189 -19.49 -8.33 -1.54
N ALA A 190 -20.81 -8.10 -1.43
CA ALA A 190 -21.61 -8.57 -0.30
C ALA A 190 -21.50 -10.09 -0.11
N SER A 191 -21.67 -10.86 -1.19
CA SER A 191 -21.53 -12.33 -1.14
C SER A 191 -20.13 -12.78 -0.71
N ALA A 192 -19.08 -12.12 -1.20
CA ALA A 192 -17.72 -12.44 -0.81
C ALA A 192 -17.40 -12.03 0.65
N TRP A 193 -17.98 -10.91 1.15
CA TRP A 193 -17.90 -10.52 2.56
C TRP A 193 -18.62 -11.51 3.48
N GLU A 194 -19.78 -12.03 3.07
CA GLU A 194 -20.49 -13.07 3.81
C GLU A 194 -19.61 -14.32 4.01
N THR A 195 -18.93 -14.76 2.96
CA THR A 195 -17.97 -15.88 3.05
C THR A 195 -16.72 -15.51 3.87
N CYS A 196 -16.16 -14.31 3.70
CA CYS A 196 -15.02 -13.83 4.48
C CYS A 196 -15.33 -13.84 5.99
N MET A 197 -16.55 -13.45 6.37
CA MET A 197 -16.98 -13.40 7.75
C MET A 197 -16.94 -14.78 8.43
N GLU A 198 -17.15 -15.87 7.71
CA GLU A 198 -17.04 -17.24 8.25
C GLU A 198 -15.63 -17.51 8.80
N PHE A 199 -14.60 -16.98 8.14
CA PHE A 199 -13.19 -17.13 8.52
C PHE A 199 -12.69 -15.99 9.44
N SER A 200 -13.40 -14.89 9.53
CA SER A 200 -12.98 -13.70 10.29
C SER A 200 -13.35 -13.73 11.76
N ARG A 201 -14.25 -14.62 12.18
CA ARG A 201 -14.73 -14.75 13.58
C ARG A 201 -13.69 -15.42 14.51
N VAL A 202 -12.48 -15.72 14.03
CA VAL A 202 -11.42 -16.35 14.79
C VAL A 202 -10.74 -15.40 15.80
N ASN A 203 -10.83 -14.10 15.56
CA ASN A 203 -10.36 -13.05 16.47
C ASN A 203 -11.04 -11.70 16.16
N ASP A 204 -10.93 -10.76 17.09
CA ASP A 204 -11.60 -9.46 16.99
C ASP A 204 -11.02 -8.57 15.89
N ASP A 205 -9.72 -8.66 15.58
CA ASP A 205 -9.09 -7.88 14.49
C ASP A 205 -9.68 -8.22 13.13
N MET A 206 -9.79 -9.50 12.81
CA MET A 206 -10.37 -9.93 11.53
C MET A 206 -11.86 -9.69 11.48
N LEU A 207 -12.55 -9.86 12.61
CA LEU A 207 -13.98 -9.56 12.71
C LEU A 207 -14.26 -8.09 12.39
N VAL A 208 -13.55 -7.14 13.03
CA VAL A 208 -13.82 -5.70 12.81
C VAL A 208 -13.40 -5.26 11.40
N ALA A 209 -12.29 -5.80 10.85
CA ALA A 209 -11.88 -5.47 9.50
C ALA A 209 -12.89 -5.90 8.44
N THR A 210 -13.45 -7.12 8.58
CA THR A 210 -14.46 -7.64 7.65
C THR A 210 -15.81 -6.95 7.85
N ALA A 211 -16.23 -6.78 9.12
CA ALA A 211 -17.50 -6.16 9.46
C ALA A 211 -17.64 -4.72 8.94
N ASP A 212 -16.56 -3.96 8.96
CA ASP A 212 -16.55 -2.58 8.50
C ASP A 212 -16.85 -2.46 7.00
N TRP A 213 -16.15 -3.21 6.15
CA TRP A 213 -16.39 -3.22 4.72
C TRP A 213 -17.74 -3.87 4.35
N GLN A 214 -18.14 -4.90 5.07
CA GLN A 214 -19.44 -5.56 4.89
C GLN A 214 -20.59 -4.60 5.21
N TYR A 215 -20.50 -3.86 6.32
CA TYR A 215 -21.45 -2.81 6.69
C TYR A 215 -21.58 -1.76 5.58
N MET A 216 -20.45 -1.20 5.12
CA MET A 216 -20.43 -0.21 4.04
C MET A 216 -21.08 -0.77 2.76
N THR A 217 -20.77 -2.02 2.41
CA THR A 217 -21.32 -2.69 1.22
C THR A 217 -22.84 -2.82 1.31
N TYR A 218 -23.37 -3.28 2.44
CA TYR A 218 -24.82 -3.40 2.63
C TYR A 218 -25.52 -2.04 2.58
N ARG A 219 -24.93 -1.01 3.18
CA ARG A 219 -25.48 0.35 3.11
C ARG A 219 -25.48 0.90 1.66
N ARG A 220 -24.46 0.61 0.86
CA ARG A 220 -24.45 0.95 -0.57
C ARG A 220 -25.54 0.23 -1.38
N LEU A 221 -25.95 -0.93 -0.95
CA LEU A 221 -27.05 -1.71 -1.55
C LEU A 221 -28.43 -1.35 -1.01
N GLY A 222 -28.55 -0.45 -0.03
CA GLY A 222 -29.81 -0.15 0.67
C GLY A 222 -30.30 -1.31 1.54
N ARG A 223 -29.42 -2.28 1.89
CA ARG A 223 -29.70 -3.43 2.76
C ARG A 223 -29.49 -3.06 4.22
N ASP A 224 -30.26 -2.07 4.72
CA ASP A 224 -30.06 -1.47 6.05
C ASP A 224 -30.27 -2.46 7.20
N ASP A 225 -31.21 -3.39 7.08
CA ASP A 225 -31.44 -4.44 8.10
C ASP A 225 -30.24 -5.40 8.20
N ASP A 226 -29.58 -5.71 7.08
CA ASP A 226 -28.39 -6.56 7.08
C ASP A 226 -27.19 -5.79 7.62
N ALA A 227 -27.03 -4.52 7.27
CA ALA A 227 -26.01 -3.64 7.85
C ALA A 227 -26.16 -3.53 9.38
N ALA A 228 -27.39 -3.38 9.89
CA ALA A 228 -27.63 -3.34 11.33
C ALA A 228 -27.23 -4.64 12.05
N LYS A 229 -27.47 -5.82 11.43
CA LYS A 229 -27.05 -7.11 11.99
C LYS A 229 -25.54 -7.23 12.12
N VAL A 230 -24.78 -6.71 11.15
CA VAL A 230 -23.28 -6.70 11.22
C VAL A 230 -22.82 -6.02 12.51
N LEU A 231 -23.50 -4.98 12.95
CA LEU A 231 -23.13 -4.22 14.14
C LEU A 231 -23.49 -4.90 15.48
N GLU A 232 -24.31 -5.95 15.48
CA GLU A 232 -24.75 -6.61 16.72
C GLU A 232 -23.57 -7.20 17.52
N ASP A 233 -22.59 -7.78 16.82
CA ASP A 233 -21.42 -8.42 17.42
C ASP A 233 -20.34 -7.41 17.85
N ILE A 234 -20.43 -6.15 17.43
CA ILE A 234 -19.42 -5.13 17.71
C ILE A 234 -19.60 -4.52 19.09
N LYS A 235 -18.57 -4.60 19.92
CA LYS A 235 -18.54 -4.09 21.31
C LYS A 235 -17.39 -3.07 21.45
N GLN A 236 -17.46 -2.25 22.52
CA GLN A 236 -16.41 -1.26 22.81
C GLN A 236 -15.12 -1.89 23.37
N ASP A 237 -15.23 -3.04 24.03
CA ASP A 237 -14.16 -3.72 24.77
C ASP A 237 -13.61 -4.96 24.01
N MET A 238 -13.51 -4.87 22.66
CA MET A 238 -12.97 -5.94 21.84
C MET A 238 -11.43 -6.01 21.94
N ASP A 239 -10.86 -7.23 21.80
CA ASP A 239 -9.42 -7.47 21.82
C ASP A 239 -8.78 -7.20 20.45
N VAL A 240 -8.78 -5.92 20.05
CA VAL A 240 -8.18 -5.45 18.81
C VAL A 240 -6.74 -5.00 19.07
N ILE A 241 -5.79 -5.49 18.28
CA ILE A 241 -4.36 -5.17 18.42
C ILE A 241 -3.75 -4.48 17.19
N GLU A 242 -4.44 -4.47 16.04
CA GLU A 242 -3.95 -3.83 14.81
C GLU A 242 -5.06 -3.06 14.06
N ASN A 243 -6.29 -3.53 14.06
CA ASN A 243 -7.39 -2.98 13.26
C ASN A 243 -8.23 -1.92 14.01
N PHE A 244 -7.59 -1.09 14.84
CA PHE A 244 -8.26 -0.06 15.65
C PHE A 244 -9.08 0.93 14.83
N ALA A 245 -8.60 1.29 13.63
CA ALA A 245 -9.31 2.21 12.76
C ALA A 245 -10.67 1.67 12.33
N TYR A 246 -10.75 0.42 11.93
CA TYR A 246 -12.01 -0.26 11.57
C TYR A 246 -12.94 -0.38 12.77
N HIS A 247 -12.41 -0.73 13.94
CA HIS A 247 -13.20 -0.80 15.17
C HIS A 247 -13.83 0.55 15.52
N LYS A 248 -13.07 1.65 15.47
CA LYS A 248 -13.60 3.00 15.72
C LYS A 248 -14.70 3.38 14.73
N ARG A 249 -14.55 3.05 13.44
CA ARG A 249 -15.56 3.31 12.42
C ARG A 249 -16.84 2.53 12.71
N LEU A 250 -16.76 1.26 13.11
CA LEU A 250 -17.92 0.46 13.52
C LEU A 250 -18.63 1.04 14.74
N LEU A 251 -17.87 1.57 15.71
CA LEU A 251 -18.46 2.29 16.85
C LEU A 251 -19.14 3.60 16.41
N MET A 252 -18.59 4.31 15.42
CA MET A 252 -19.25 5.45 14.79
C MET A 252 -20.56 5.04 14.12
N TYR A 253 -20.60 3.93 13.36
CA TYR A 253 -21.83 3.43 12.74
C TYR A 253 -22.90 3.04 13.78
N LYS A 254 -22.48 2.67 14.98
CA LYS A 254 -23.38 2.43 16.13
C LYS A 254 -23.82 3.72 16.83
N GLY A 255 -23.34 4.90 16.45
CA GLY A 255 -23.60 6.17 17.12
C GLY A 255 -22.93 6.32 18.48
N LEU A 256 -21.84 5.58 18.73
CA LEU A 256 -21.07 5.62 19.98
C LEU A 256 -19.82 6.52 19.88
N VAL A 257 -19.44 6.92 18.69
CA VAL A 257 -18.34 7.84 18.38
C VAL A 257 -18.85 8.84 17.37
N ASP A 258 -18.50 10.11 17.54
CA ASP A 258 -18.88 11.16 16.58
C ASP A 258 -18.00 11.06 15.31
N PRO A 259 -18.56 11.17 14.11
CA PRO A 259 -17.77 11.15 12.86
C PRO A 259 -16.61 12.15 12.84
N GLU A 260 -16.82 13.35 13.39
CA GLU A 260 -15.78 14.39 13.44
C GLU A 260 -14.61 14.01 14.34
N GLU A 261 -14.80 13.15 15.34
CA GLU A 261 -13.69 12.65 16.19
C GLU A 261 -12.73 11.73 15.44
N LEU A 262 -13.13 11.16 14.28
CA LEU A 262 -12.30 10.30 13.44
C LEU A 262 -11.52 11.10 12.38
N LEU A 263 -11.79 12.39 12.24
CA LEU A 263 -11.14 13.28 11.27
C LEU A 263 -10.11 14.17 11.97
N ASP A 264 -9.07 13.56 12.57
CA ASP A 264 -8.00 14.33 13.22
C ASP A 264 -7.17 15.11 12.18
N PRO A 265 -7.10 16.45 12.26
CA PRO A 265 -6.25 17.23 11.35
C PRO A 265 -4.76 16.95 11.48
N GLY A 266 -4.33 16.28 12.56
CA GLY A 266 -2.95 15.86 12.80
C GLY A 266 -2.67 14.40 12.42
N ALA A 267 -3.66 13.67 11.88
CA ALA A 267 -3.50 12.29 11.45
C ALA A 267 -2.44 12.16 10.33
N ASP A 268 -1.75 11.04 10.31
CA ASP A 268 -0.91 10.72 9.16
C ASP A 268 -1.75 10.31 7.92
N ASP A 269 -1.12 10.25 6.77
CA ASP A 269 -1.81 9.96 5.49
C ASP A 269 -2.50 8.59 5.48
N LEU A 270 -2.01 7.60 6.23
CA LEU A 270 -2.65 6.28 6.32
C LEU A 270 -3.92 6.35 7.17
N ASP A 271 -3.86 7.02 8.31
CA ASP A 271 -5.02 7.25 9.17
C ASP A 271 -6.06 8.10 8.44
N LEU A 272 -5.63 9.16 7.74
CA LEU A 272 -6.51 9.98 6.92
C LEU A 272 -7.19 9.14 5.82
N ALA A 273 -6.44 8.31 5.11
CA ALA A 273 -7.01 7.44 4.07
C ALA A 273 -7.99 6.43 4.67
N THR A 274 -7.67 5.85 5.82
CA THR A 274 -8.50 4.80 6.45
C THR A 274 -9.73 5.40 7.11
N GLN A 275 -9.58 6.34 8.03
CA GLN A 275 -10.67 6.96 8.76
C GLN A 275 -11.51 7.86 7.86
N GLY A 276 -10.85 8.70 7.06
CA GLY A 276 -11.51 9.64 6.16
C GLY A 276 -12.43 8.95 5.17
N TYR A 277 -11.99 7.84 4.56
CA TYR A 277 -12.85 7.09 3.66
C TYR A 277 -14.11 6.55 4.38
N GLY A 278 -13.96 5.95 5.57
CA GLY A 278 -15.11 5.41 6.31
C GLY A 278 -16.10 6.49 6.72
N VAL A 279 -15.62 7.65 7.18
CA VAL A 279 -16.46 8.80 7.52
C VAL A 279 -17.15 9.38 6.28
N ALA A 280 -16.43 9.51 5.15
CA ALA A 280 -17.03 9.95 3.90
C ALA A 280 -18.15 9.01 3.43
N ASN A 281 -17.88 7.68 3.46
CA ASN A 281 -18.91 6.69 3.13
C ASN A 281 -20.13 6.78 4.06
N PHE A 282 -19.93 7.02 5.36
CA PHE A 282 -21.02 7.23 6.30
C PHE A 282 -21.91 8.42 5.90
N PHE A 283 -21.34 9.57 5.58
CA PHE A 283 -22.11 10.73 5.12
C PHE A 283 -22.80 10.46 3.77
N PHE A 284 -22.10 9.82 2.84
CA PHE A 284 -22.66 9.46 1.53
C PHE A 284 -23.92 8.61 1.65
N VAL A 285 -23.88 7.49 2.41
CA VAL A 285 -25.03 6.58 2.55
C VAL A 285 -26.17 7.15 3.42
N ASN A 286 -25.93 8.27 4.09
CA ASN A 286 -26.96 9.04 4.83
C ASN A 286 -27.47 10.25 4.03
N GLY A 287 -27.09 10.41 2.75
CA GLY A 287 -27.58 11.45 1.85
C GLY A 287 -26.88 12.81 2.01
N GLU A 288 -25.75 12.87 2.71
CA GLU A 288 -24.93 14.08 2.88
C GLU A 288 -23.77 14.09 1.85
N GLU A 289 -24.12 14.04 0.57
CA GLU A 289 -23.15 13.84 -0.54
C GLU A 289 -22.09 14.93 -0.63
N ASP A 290 -22.45 16.22 -0.41
CA ASP A 290 -21.51 17.33 -0.43
C ASP A 290 -20.42 17.16 0.64
N LYS A 291 -20.82 16.77 1.86
CA LYS A 291 -19.89 16.52 2.97
C LYS A 291 -19.02 15.31 2.70
N ALA A 292 -19.60 14.25 2.16
CA ALA A 292 -18.86 13.06 1.74
C ALA A 292 -17.79 13.44 0.71
N ARG A 293 -18.15 14.21 -0.32
CA ARG A 293 -17.22 14.64 -1.36
C ARG A 293 -16.08 15.50 -0.81
N GLU A 294 -16.37 16.44 0.10
CA GLU A 294 -15.33 17.26 0.73
C GLU A 294 -14.28 16.39 1.48
N ILE A 295 -14.74 15.33 2.16
CA ILE A 295 -13.84 14.42 2.90
C ILE A 295 -13.05 13.53 1.92
N LEU A 296 -13.70 13.01 0.86
CA LEU A 296 -13.02 12.22 -0.18
C LEU A 296 -11.93 13.04 -0.88
N ASP A 297 -12.19 14.30 -1.20
CA ASP A 297 -11.20 15.19 -1.81
C ASP A 297 -9.98 15.37 -0.90
N LYS A 298 -10.18 15.53 0.43
CA LYS A 298 -9.08 15.58 1.41
C LYS A 298 -8.29 14.25 1.50
N VAL A 299 -8.97 13.10 1.43
CA VAL A 299 -8.29 11.79 1.37
C VAL A 299 -7.39 11.70 0.15
N LEU A 300 -7.83 12.23 -1.00
CA LEU A 300 -7.09 12.21 -2.27
C LEU A 300 -5.94 13.23 -2.32
N GLU A 301 -5.88 14.21 -1.42
CA GLU A 301 -4.71 15.08 -1.23
C GLU A 301 -3.54 14.36 -0.54
N GLY A 302 -3.80 13.24 0.15
CA GLY A 302 -2.79 12.45 0.86
C GLY A 302 -1.84 11.69 -0.09
N THR A 303 -0.70 11.28 0.43
CA THR A 303 0.34 10.58 -0.35
C THR A 303 0.23 9.06 -0.30
N TYR A 304 -0.60 8.49 0.59
CA TYR A 304 -0.72 7.04 0.77
C TYR A 304 -1.68 6.40 -0.24
N TRP A 305 -1.44 6.64 -1.53
CA TRP A 305 -2.29 6.23 -2.63
C TRP A 305 -2.52 4.71 -2.75
N SER A 306 -1.68 3.88 -2.12
CA SER A 306 -1.85 2.42 -2.12
C SER A 306 -2.72 1.90 -0.96
N ALA A 307 -3.14 2.76 -0.03
CA ALA A 307 -4.10 2.40 1.02
C ALA A 307 -5.48 2.11 0.43
N PHE A 308 -6.16 1.08 0.94
CA PHE A 308 -7.48 0.69 0.42
C PHE A 308 -8.52 1.80 0.52
N GLY A 309 -8.48 2.61 1.59
CA GLY A 309 -9.36 3.76 1.73
C GLY A 309 -9.12 4.83 0.66
N TYR A 310 -7.85 5.09 0.29
CA TYR A 310 -7.52 6.00 -0.80
C TYR A 310 -8.04 5.47 -2.15
N ILE A 311 -7.79 4.19 -2.45
CA ILE A 311 -8.26 3.56 -3.70
C ILE A 311 -9.79 3.59 -3.78
N ALA A 312 -10.45 3.36 -2.64
CA ALA A 312 -11.91 3.43 -2.57
C ALA A 312 -12.44 4.87 -2.74
N ALA A 313 -11.72 5.88 -2.21
CA ALA A 313 -12.03 7.27 -2.44
C ALA A 313 -11.92 7.65 -3.94
N GLU A 314 -10.86 7.22 -4.63
CA GLU A 314 -10.75 7.40 -6.08
C GLU A 314 -11.95 6.79 -6.83
N ALA A 315 -12.29 5.55 -6.47
CA ALA A 315 -13.38 4.82 -7.12
C ALA A 315 -14.74 5.49 -6.89
N ASP A 316 -15.00 5.99 -5.68
CA ASP A 316 -16.25 6.67 -5.35
C ASP A 316 -16.36 8.03 -6.02
N VAL A 317 -15.31 8.85 -5.96
CA VAL A 317 -15.29 10.15 -6.65
C VAL A 317 -15.51 9.95 -8.15
N LYS A 318 -14.89 8.94 -8.77
CA LYS A 318 -15.09 8.64 -10.18
C LYS A 318 -16.52 8.26 -10.51
N ARG A 319 -17.20 7.50 -9.62
CA ARG A 319 -18.62 7.15 -9.77
C ARG A 319 -19.53 8.37 -9.62
N MET A 320 -19.30 9.20 -8.61
CA MET A 320 -20.06 10.45 -8.40
C MET A 320 -19.96 11.39 -9.61
N GLU A 321 -18.77 11.53 -10.22
CA GLU A 321 -18.57 12.34 -11.43
C GLU A 321 -19.33 11.78 -12.65
N ALA A 322 -19.36 10.46 -12.81
CA ALA A 322 -20.08 9.80 -13.90
C ALA A 322 -21.61 9.96 -13.76
N GLU A 323 -22.13 9.89 -12.54
CA GLU A 323 -23.56 10.11 -12.23
C GLU A 323 -23.95 11.57 -12.44
N GLY A 324 -23.14 12.53 -11.97
CA GLY A 324 -23.35 13.95 -12.14
C GLY A 324 -23.30 14.41 -13.62
N ALA A 325 -22.51 13.73 -14.45
CA ALA A 325 -22.44 14.02 -15.89
C ALA A 325 -23.64 13.44 -16.69
N SER A 326 -24.43 12.56 -16.07
CA SER A 326 -25.57 11.88 -16.70
C SER A 326 -26.92 12.57 -16.41
N ASN A 327 -26.93 13.54 -15.48
CA ASN A 327 -28.09 14.36 -15.09
C ASN A 327 -28.00 15.76 -15.70
#